data_ee323ff138cfffa088761f497004c576
#
_entry.id   ee323ff138cfffa088761f497004c576
#
_cell.length_a   1.000
_cell.length_b   1.000
_cell.length_c   1.000
_cell.angle_alpha   90.00
_cell.angle_beta   90.00
_cell.angle_gamma   90.00
#
_symmetry.space_group_name_H-M   'P 1'
#
loop_
_entity.id
_entity.type
_entity.pdbx_description
1 polymer ?
#
loop_
_entity_poly.entity_id
_entity_poly.type
_entity_poly.pdbx_seq_one_letter_code
_entity_poly.pdbx_strand_id
1 'polypeptide(L)' 'MGRDIEKLRALFLKFYASVPDKLREDIIALVDDKTYSWNSTFVEVNGKTALGDKILKKLEQIGLFEEG' A
#
# COMPACT_ATOMS: atom_id res chain seq x y z
N MET A 1 0.98 -14.58 -11.89
CA MET A 1 1.43 -14.63 -10.50
C MET A 1 1.80 -13.26 -10.00
N GLY A 2 1.39 -12.95 -8.79
CA GLY A 2 1.71 -11.68 -8.18
C GLY A 2 3.16 -11.63 -7.71
N ARG A 3 3.59 -10.44 -7.31
CA ARG A 3 4.91 -10.29 -6.71
C ARG A 3 4.92 -10.88 -5.31
N ASP A 4 6.12 -11.21 -4.86
CA ASP A 4 6.33 -11.63 -3.50
C ASP A 4 5.91 -10.49 -2.55
N ILE A 5 5.25 -10.83 -1.44
CA ILE A 5 4.74 -9.84 -0.50
C ILE A 5 5.85 -8.94 0.05
N GLU A 6 7.05 -9.50 0.24
CA GLU A 6 8.17 -8.70 0.73
C GLU A 6 8.59 -7.63 -0.28
N LYS A 7 8.50 -7.95 -1.57
CA LYS A 7 8.79 -6.98 -2.62
C LYS A 7 7.73 -5.90 -2.67
N LEU A 8 6.46 -6.29 -2.50
CA LEU A 8 5.37 -5.33 -2.46
C LEU A 8 5.53 -4.37 -1.29
N ARG A 9 5.92 -4.91 -0.14
CA ARG A 9 6.16 -4.10 1.05
C ARG A 9 7.26 -3.08 0.80
N ALA A 10 8.37 -3.53 0.21
CA ALA A 10 9.49 -2.64 -0.10
C ALA A 10 9.09 -1.56 -1.10
N LEU A 11 8.34 -1.92 -2.13
CA LEU A 11 7.86 -0.96 -3.12
C LEU A 11 6.93 0.07 -2.49
N PHE A 12 6.02 -0.39 -1.63
CA PHE A 12 5.12 0.53 -0.95
C PHE A 12 5.89 1.54 -0.11
N LEU A 13 6.86 1.07 0.67
CA LEU A 13 7.64 1.97 1.53
C LEU A 13 8.42 2.98 0.70
N LYS A 14 8.94 2.56 -0.45
CA LYS A 14 9.63 3.45 -1.37
C LYS A 14 8.67 4.55 -1.89
N PHE A 15 7.48 4.14 -2.32
CA PHE A 15 6.49 5.09 -2.83
C PHE A 15 6.02 6.02 -1.71
N TYR A 16 5.77 5.46 -0.53
CA TYR A 16 5.32 6.25 0.62
C TYR A 16 6.33 7.36 0.96
N ALA A 17 7.62 7.03 0.91
CA ALA A 17 8.66 8.00 1.21
C ALA A 17 8.66 9.18 0.22
N SER A 18 8.16 8.96 -1.00
CA SER A 18 8.09 9.99 -2.03
C SER A 18 6.79 10.80 -1.97
N VAL A 19 5.81 10.37 -1.17
CA VAL A 19 4.53 11.06 -1.09
C VAL A 19 4.65 12.29 -0.20
N PRO A 20 4.28 13.48 -0.70
CA PRO A 20 4.29 14.68 0.15
C PRO A 20 3.34 14.51 1.34
N ASP A 21 3.69 15.11 2.48
CA ASP A 21 2.89 15.00 3.70
C ASP A 21 1.42 15.34 3.46
N LYS A 22 1.15 16.34 2.64
CA LYS A 22 -0.22 16.76 2.35
C LYS A 22 -1.05 15.67 1.68
N LEU A 23 -0.40 14.79 0.92
CA LEU A 23 -1.10 13.75 0.17
C LEU A 23 -1.20 12.43 0.94
N ARG A 24 -0.52 12.32 2.08
CA ARG A 24 -0.51 11.07 2.84
C ARG A 24 -1.86 10.71 3.46
N GLU A 25 -2.79 11.67 3.52
CA GLU A 25 -4.15 11.42 3.98
C GLU A 25 -5.09 10.99 2.87
N ASP A 26 -4.62 11.03 1.61
CA ASP A 26 -5.46 10.63 0.47
C ASP A 26 -5.72 9.14 0.52
N ILE A 27 -6.95 8.77 0.17
CA ILE A 27 -7.35 7.36 0.13
C ILE A 27 -6.75 6.70 -1.10
N ILE A 28 -6.11 5.55 -0.91
CA ILE A 28 -5.46 4.82 -1.99
C ILE A 28 -6.01 3.42 -2.19
N ALA A 29 -6.79 2.90 -1.24
CA ALA A 29 -7.30 1.54 -1.35
C ALA A 29 -8.63 1.40 -0.65
N LEU A 30 -9.44 0.47 -1.17
CA LEU A 30 -10.67 0.03 -0.54
C LEU A 30 -10.56 -1.48 -0.34
N VAL A 31 -10.57 -1.91 0.92
CA VAL A 31 -10.45 -3.32 1.28
C VAL A 31 -11.52 -3.65 2.31
N ASP A 32 -12.32 -4.67 2.03
CA ASP A 32 -13.38 -5.12 2.94
C ASP A 32 -14.29 -3.96 3.37
N ASP A 33 -14.69 -3.11 2.43
CA ASP A 33 -15.57 -1.96 2.64
C ASP A 33 -14.98 -0.85 3.50
N LYS A 34 -13.67 -0.89 3.74
CA LYS A 34 -12.97 0.16 4.46
C LYS A 34 -11.98 0.85 3.56
N THR A 35 -11.85 2.16 3.71
CA THR A 35 -10.90 2.93 2.94
C THR A 35 -9.60 3.09 3.72
N TYR A 36 -8.50 3.11 2.98
CA TYR A 36 -7.17 3.25 3.57
C TYR A 36 -6.39 4.34 2.83
N SER A 37 -5.82 5.25 3.63
CA SER A 37 -4.95 6.29 3.10
C SER A 37 -3.51 5.78 3.03
N TRP A 38 -2.60 6.62 2.52
CA TRP A 38 -1.18 6.30 2.57
C TRP A 38 -0.74 6.03 4.01
N ASN A 39 -1.15 6.90 4.95
CA ASN A 39 -0.77 6.74 6.36
C ASN A 39 -1.35 5.49 6.99
N SER A 40 -2.64 5.23 6.77
CA SER A 40 -3.29 4.04 7.33
C SER A 40 -2.64 2.76 6.80
N THR A 41 -2.35 2.75 5.50
CA THR A 41 -1.69 1.61 4.88
C THR A 41 -0.29 1.43 5.43
N PHE A 42 0.43 2.54 5.61
CA PHE A 42 1.79 2.48 6.15
C PHE A 42 1.84 1.80 7.52
N VAL A 43 0.89 2.13 8.39
CA VAL A 43 0.83 1.53 9.74
C VAL A 43 0.74 0.02 9.64
N GLU A 44 -0.15 -0.49 8.76
CA GLU A 44 -0.35 -1.93 8.63
C GLU A 44 0.83 -2.61 7.93
N VAL A 45 1.36 -1.98 6.89
CA VAL A 45 2.49 -2.54 6.14
C VAL A 45 3.74 -2.58 7.01
N ASN A 46 4.02 -1.50 7.72
CA ASN A 46 5.18 -1.41 8.60
C ASN A 46 5.08 -2.42 9.75
N GLY A 47 3.87 -2.65 10.25
CA GLY A 47 3.63 -3.62 11.31
C GLY A 47 3.55 -5.06 10.82
N LYS A 48 3.62 -5.29 9.51
CA LYS A 48 3.59 -6.62 8.90
C LYS A 48 2.32 -7.40 9.28
N THR A 49 1.20 -6.70 9.32
CA THR A 49 -0.08 -7.33 9.69
C THR A 49 -0.68 -8.06 8.50
N ALA A 50 -1.63 -8.96 8.77
CA ALA A 50 -2.37 -9.64 7.71
C ALA A 50 -3.16 -8.64 6.88
N LEU A 51 -3.70 -7.59 7.50
CA LEU A 51 -4.41 -6.53 6.81
C LEU A 51 -3.47 -5.79 5.85
N GLY A 52 -2.24 -5.52 6.30
CA GLY A 52 -1.24 -4.88 5.45
C GLY A 52 -0.98 -5.69 4.19
N ASP A 53 -0.90 -7.01 4.33
CA ASP A 53 -0.70 -7.89 3.18
C ASP A 53 -1.86 -7.82 2.20
N LYS A 54 -3.10 -7.78 2.72
CA LYS A 54 -4.29 -7.64 1.88
C LYS A 54 -4.27 -6.32 1.11
N ILE A 55 -3.91 -5.24 1.78
CA ILE A 55 -3.86 -3.93 1.15
C ILE A 55 -2.79 -3.93 0.05
N LEU A 56 -1.63 -4.51 0.32
CA LEU A 56 -0.56 -4.57 -0.68
C LEU A 56 -1.01 -5.32 -1.92
N LYS A 57 -1.70 -6.45 -1.75
CA LYS A 57 -2.21 -7.21 -2.88
C LYS A 57 -3.24 -6.41 -3.67
N LYS A 58 -4.08 -5.66 -2.98
CA LYS A 58 -5.07 -4.82 -3.65
C LYS A 58 -4.38 -3.72 -4.46
N LEU A 59 -3.37 -3.09 -3.90
CA LEU A 59 -2.62 -2.05 -4.58
C LEU A 59 -1.92 -2.60 -5.82
N GLU A 60 -1.41 -3.82 -5.74
CA GLU A 60 -0.83 -4.47 -6.91
C GLU A 60 -1.88 -4.69 -7.99
N GLN A 61 -3.07 -5.16 -7.60
CA GLN A 61 -4.16 -5.41 -8.54
C GLN A 61 -4.58 -4.17 -9.30
N ILE A 62 -4.61 -3.02 -8.63
CA ILE A 62 -5.01 -1.77 -9.28
C ILE A 62 -3.86 -1.09 -10.02
N GLY A 63 -2.68 -1.69 -9.99
CA GLY A 63 -1.55 -1.20 -10.78
C GLY A 63 -0.71 -0.11 -10.14
N LEU A 64 -0.84 0.12 -8.83
CA LEU A 64 -0.08 1.16 -8.17
C LEU A 64 1.43 0.96 -8.32
N PHE A 65 1.86 -0.29 -8.31
CA PHE A 65 3.30 -0.62 -8.35
C PHE A 65 3.84 -0.83 -9.76
N GLU A 66 3.03 -0.65 -10.77
CA GLU A 66 3.51 -0.79 -12.14
C GLU A 66 4.31 0.43 -12.53
N GLU A 67 5.46 0.20 -13.14
CA GLU A 67 6.32 1.27 -13.61
C GLU A 67 6.17 1.40 -15.12
N GLY A 68 5.77 2.58 -15.53
CA GLY A 68 5.68 2.91 -16.93
C GLY A 68 4.53 2.32 -17.65
#